data_67f160bb4ae8eb84c54d44b170daf7f1
#
_entry.id   67f160bb4ae8eb84c54d44b170daf7f1
#
_cell.length_a   1.000
_cell.length_b   1.000
_cell.length_c   1.000
_cell.angle_alpha   90.00
_cell.angle_beta   90.00
_cell.angle_gamma   90.00
#
_symmetry.space_group_name_H-M   'P 1'
#
loop_
_entity.id
_entity.type
_entity.pdbx_description
1 polymer ?
#
loop_
_entity_poly.entity_id
_entity_poly.type
_entity_poly.pdbx_seq_one_letter_code
_entity_poly.pdbx_strand_id
1 'polypeptide(L)'
;MPERDEVQIARWDAIRSRIGGGLRGMRGASRSQAQLAWDLDELGFHISQSMVSRYEQGQGEVPLTLERMVGWALCCDALSSEHLREILELGGYSLPWTRGDMTQFDDLLRKYRALSRPDQGVVRRWLLWHLLGLQPSPAQQEQRV
;
A
#
# COMPACT_ATOMS: atom_id res chain seq x y z
N MET A 1 3.65 18.13 31.12
CA MET A 1 5.11 18.12 31.14
C MET A 1 5.65 18.17 29.73
N PRO A 2 6.33 19.27 29.35
CA PRO A 2 6.78 19.44 27.96
C PRO A 2 7.77 18.35 27.49
N GLU A 3 8.58 17.79 28.35
CA GLU A 3 9.58 16.78 28.01
C GLU A 3 8.97 15.47 27.50
N ARG A 4 7.82 15.04 28.04
CA ARG A 4 7.15 13.81 27.59
C ARG A 4 6.54 13.97 26.22
N ASP A 5 5.97 15.12 25.93
CA ASP A 5 5.35 15.41 24.64
C ASP A 5 6.41 15.51 23.54
N GLU A 6 7.54 16.16 23.82
CA GLU A 6 8.67 16.25 22.88
C GLU A 6 9.25 14.88 22.55
N VAL A 7 9.43 14.01 23.55
CA VAL A 7 9.92 12.64 23.34
C VAL A 7 8.94 11.82 22.52
N GLN A 8 7.63 11.95 22.77
CA GLN A 8 6.62 11.25 21.97
C GLN A 8 6.57 11.75 20.54
N ILE A 9 6.65 13.05 20.31
CA ILE A 9 6.67 13.64 18.96
C ILE A 9 7.91 13.12 18.20
N ALA A 10 9.08 13.13 18.82
CA ALA A 10 10.31 12.62 18.20
C ALA A 10 10.20 11.12 17.86
N ARG A 11 9.55 10.35 18.73
CA ARG A 11 9.31 8.92 18.52
C ARG A 11 8.36 8.68 17.34
N TRP A 12 7.28 9.45 17.24
CA TRP A 12 6.35 9.38 16.10
C TRP A 12 7.02 9.78 14.79
N ASP A 13 7.83 10.83 14.80
CA ASP A 13 8.56 11.27 13.61
C ASP A 13 9.55 10.19 13.15
N ALA A 14 10.24 9.52 14.06
CA ALA A 14 11.14 8.42 13.74
C ALA A 14 10.37 7.24 13.11
N ILE A 15 9.20 6.89 13.64
CA ILE A 15 8.36 5.83 13.09
C ILE A 15 7.88 6.20 11.70
N ARG A 16 7.39 7.42 11.50
CA ARG A 16 6.93 7.91 10.20
C ARG A 16 8.05 7.86 9.15
N SER A 17 9.27 8.25 9.53
CA SER A 17 10.43 8.21 8.65
C SER A 17 10.77 6.77 8.25
N ARG A 18 10.68 5.82 9.17
CA ARG A 18 10.89 4.40 8.88
C ARG A 18 9.82 3.84 7.96
N ILE A 19 8.57 4.20 8.19
CA ILE A 19 7.45 3.82 7.30
C ILE A 19 7.69 4.39 5.91
N GLY A 20 8.05 5.67 5.81
CA GLY A 20 8.35 6.32 4.54
C GLY A 20 9.50 5.65 3.79
N GLY A 21 10.56 5.28 4.50
CA GLY A 21 11.69 4.53 3.92
C GLY A 21 11.26 3.17 3.39
N GLY A 22 10.39 2.46 4.10
CA GLY A 22 9.81 1.20 3.66
C GLY A 22 8.96 1.35 2.40
N LEU A 23 8.11 2.38 2.35
CA LEU A 23 7.28 2.68 1.18
C LEU A 23 8.15 2.98 -0.04
N ARG A 24 9.18 3.79 0.12
CA ARG A 24 10.13 4.08 -0.95
C ARG A 24 10.88 2.83 -1.39
N GLY A 25 11.26 1.97 -0.46
CA GLY A 25 11.92 0.70 -0.76
C GLY A 25 11.04 -0.22 -1.60
N MET A 26 9.73 -0.29 -1.31
CA MET A 26 8.79 -1.07 -2.10
C MET A 26 8.62 -0.54 -3.51
N ARG A 27 8.57 0.79 -3.66
CA ARG A 27 8.49 1.41 -5.00
C ARG A 27 9.73 1.13 -5.82
N GLY A 28 10.89 1.17 -5.21
CA GLY A 28 12.18 0.90 -5.86
C GLY A 28 12.53 1.88 -6.96
N ALA A 29 13.53 1.54 -7.75
CA ALA A 29 14.00 2.37 -8.86
C ALA A 29 13.22 2.14 -10.16
N SER A 30 12.42 1.07 -10.25
CA SER A 30 11.74 0.65 -11.48
C SER A 30 10.42 1.39 -11.74
N ARG A 31 9.90 2.10 -10.75
CA ARG A 31 8.58 2.75 -10.83
C ARG A 31 8.68 4.18 -10.32
N SER A 32 8.19 5.15 -11.11
CA SER A 32 8.18 6.54 -10.68
C SER A 32 7.06 6.81 -9.67
N GLN A 33 7.18 7.89 -8.91
CA GLN A 33 6.12 8.35 -8.01
C GLN A 33 4.84 8.66 -8.77
N ALA A 34 4.95 9.24 -9.97
CA ALA A 34 3.79 9.52 -10.81
C ALA A 34 3.07 8.25 -11.26
N GLN A 35 3.82 7.23 -11.67
CA GLN A 35 3.24 5.94 -12.07
C GLN A 35 2.54 5.26 -10.89
N LEU A 36 3.16 5.29 -9.71
CA LEU A 36 2.55 4.73 -8.51
C LEU A 36 1.25 5.47 -8.13
N ALA A 37 1.25 6.79 -8.20
CA ALA A 37 0.05 7.59 -7.93
C ALA A 37 -1.09 7.22 -8.90
N TRP A 38 -0.77 7.03 -10.16
CA TRP A 38 -1.73 6.57 -11.17
C TRP A 38 -2.31 5.21 -10.80
N ASP A 39 -1.45 4.24 -10.46
CA ASP A 39 -1.87 2.88 -10.13
C ASP A 39 -2.72 2.86 -8.85
N LEU A 40 -2.38 3.67 -7.86
CA LEU A 40 -3.17 3.80 -6.63
C LEU A 40 -4.55 4.40 -6.91
N ASP A 41 -4.62 5.39 -7.80
CA ASP A 41 -5.89 5.99 -8.19
C ASP A 41 -6.81 4.95 -8.85
N GLU A 42 -6.26 4.07 -9.68
CA GLU A 42 -7.01 2.97 -10.29
C GLU A 42 -7.58 1.99 -9.27
N LEU A 43 -6.94 1.86 -8.10
CA LEU A 43 -7.45 1.06 -6.98
C LEU A 43 -8.55 1.78 -6.19
N GLY A 44 -8.78 3.05 -6.46
CA GLY A 44 -9.75 3.87 -5.73
C GLY A 44 -9.16 4.71 -4.62
N PHE A 45 -7.83 4.71 -4.46
CA PHE A 45 -7.15 5.59 -3.51
C PHE A 45 -6.79 6.90 -4.21
N HIS A 46 -7.37 7.99 -3.77
CA HIS A 46 -7.06 9.32 -4.35
C HIS A 46 -5.76 9.85 -3.74
N ILE A 47 -4.64 9.27 -4.16
CA ILE A 47 -3.31 9.64 -3.71
C ILE A 47 -2.54 10.25 -4.88
N SER A 48 -2.26 11.56 -4.78
CA SER A 48 -1.51 12.28 -5.80
C SER A 48 -0.01 11.98 -5.72
N GLN A 49 0.73 12.36 -6.76
CA GLN A 49 2.19 12.23 -6.75
C GLN A 49 2.82 13.00 -5.57
N SER A 50 2.32 14.19 -5.24
CA SER A 50 2.83 14.95 -4.11
C SER A 50 2.56 14.25 -2.78
N MET A 51 1.43 13.57 -2.64
CA MET A 51 1.13 12.75 -1.45
C MET A 51 2.05 11.54 -1.37
N VAL A 52 2.33 10.87 -2.48
CA VAL A 52 3.32 9.78 -2.53
C VAL A 52 4.66 10.27 -2.01
N SER A 53 5.13 11.41 -2.50
CA SER A 53 6.39 12.02 -2.06
C SER A 53 6.38 12.30 -0.55
N ARG A 54 5.30 12.88 -0.03
CA ARG A 54 5.17 13.17 1.40
C ARG A 54 5.17 11.92 2.27
N TYR A 55 4.46 10.88 1.86
CA TYR A 55 4.46 9.60 2.59
C TYR A 55 5.86 8.99 2.63
N GLU A 56 6.60 9.03 1.53
CA GLU A 56 7.97 8.51 1.49
C GLU A 56 8.93 9.32 2.37
N GLN A 57 8.63 10.60 2.60
CA GLN A 57 9.40 11.48 3.49
C GLN A 57 8.92 11.45 4.94
N GLY A 58 7.87 10.70 5.24
CA GLY A 58 7.28 10.66 6.58
C GLY A 58 6.47 11.90 6.93
N GLN A 59 5.94 12.63 5.94
CA GLN A 59 5.26 13.92 6.12
C GLN A 59 3.79 13.90 5.71
N GLY A 60 3.20 12.74 5.48
CA GLY A 60 1.80 12.66 5.05
C GLY A 60 0.82 13.24 6.08
N GLU A 61 -0.06 14.14 5.64
CA GLU A 61 -1.10 14.74 6.49
C GLU A 61 -2.27 13.78 6.70
N VAL A 62 -2.58 12.98 5.69
CA VAL A 62 -3.64 11.97 5.75
C VAL A 62 -3.05 10.69 6.36
N PRO A 63 -3.73 10.09 7.36
CA PRO A 63 -3.22 8.86 7.96
C PRO A 63 -3.00 7.76 6.90
N LEU A 64 -1.86 7.10 6.98
CA LEU A 64 -1.55 5.97 6.14
C LEU A 64 -2.24 4.73 6.73
N THR A 65 -3.37 4.37 6.15
CA THR A 65 -4.18 3.25 6.62
C THR A 65 -3.59 1.90 6.17
N LEU A 66 -4.04 0.82 6.80
CA LEU A 66 -3.69 -0.54 6.40
C LEU A 66 -3.98 -0.76 4.90
N GLU A 67 -5.16 -0.33 4.45
CA GLU A 67 -5.59 -0.48 3.06
C GLU A 67 -4.63 0.22 2.09
N ARG A 68 -4.16 1.40 2.44
CA ARG A 68 -3.21 2.15 1.60
C ARG A 68 -1.84 1.50 1.56
N MET A 69 -1.37 0.99 2.70
CA MET A 69 -0.08 0.29 2.75
C MET A 69 -0.10 -0.99 1.91
N VAL A 70 -1.14 -1.79 2.03
CA VAL A 70 -1.32 -3.00 1.23
C VAL A 70 -1.54 -2.67 -0.25
N GLY A 71 -2.34 -1.64 -0.54
CA GLY A 71 -2.53 -1.14 -1.91
C GLY A 71 -1.23 -0.66 -2.55
N TRP A 72 -0.41 0.04 -1.79
CA TRP A 72 0.92 0.48 -2.23
C TRP A 72 1.79 -0.72 -2.61
N ALA A 73 1.89 -1.71 -1.73
CA ALA A 73 2.64 -2.93 -1.98
C ALA A 73 2.11 -3.69 -3.20
N LEU A 74 0.79 -3.75 -3.35
CA LEU A 74 0.14 -4.40 -4.47
C LEU A 74 0.51 -3.73 -5.81
N CYS A 75 0.53 -2.41 -5.85
CA CYS A 75 0.92 -1.65 -7.04
C CYS A 75 2.42 -1.81 -7.37
N CYS A 76 3.25 -2.08 -6.38
CA CYS A 76 4.69 -2.25 -6.55
C CYS A 76 5.13 -3.71 -6.70
N ASP A 77 4.20 -4.66 -6.74
CA ASP A 77 4.48 -6.11 -6.72
C ASP A 77 5.37 -6.50 -5.53
N ALA A 78 5.06 -5.94 -4.36
CA ALA A 78 5.88 -6.03 -3.17
C ALA A 78 5.14 -6.62 -1.97
N LEU A 79 4.11 -7.46 -2.20
CA LEU A 79 3.35 -8.09 -1.11
C LEU A 79 4.21 -9.05 -0.27
N SER A 80 5.25 -9.64 -0.87
CA SER A 80 6.20 -10.51 -0.18
C SER A 80 7.41 -9.75 0.39
N SER A 81 7.44 -8.42 0.26
CA SER A 81 8.58 -7.59 0.66
C SER A 81 8.75 -7.52 2.18
N GLU A 82 10.00 -7.59 2.63
CA GLU A 82 10.34 -7.31 4.03
C GLU A 82 10.00 -5.87 4.42
N HIS A 83 10.06 -4.93 3.48
CA HIS A 83 9.64 -3.55 3.73
C HIS A 83 8.18 -3.46 4.16
N LEU A 84 7.30 -4.20 3.50
CA LEU A 84 5.88 -4.24 3.88
C LEU A 84 5.71 -4.82 5.28
N ARG A 85 6.40 -5.93 5.57
CA ARG A 85 6.34 -6.57 6.89
C ARG A 85 6.75 -5.60 7.99
N GLU A 86 7.88 -4.91 7.81
CA GLU A 86 8.40 -3.96 8.80
C GLU A 86 7.43 -2.81 9.06
N ILE A 87 6.90 -2.19 8.00
CA ILE A 87 5.99 -1.06 8.18
C ILE A 87 4.65 -1.48 8.80
N LEU A 88 4.17 -2.68 8.51
CA LEU A 88 2.97 -3.20 9.16
C LEU A 88 3.20 -3.46 10.64
N GLU A 89 4.33 -4.05 11.00
CA GLU A 89 4.71 -4.28 12.40
C GLU A 89 4.84 -2.96 13.17
N LEU A 90 5.43 -1.93 12.54
CA LEU A 90 5.51 -0.61 13.14
C LEU A 90 4.14 0.01 13.40
N GLY A 91 3.16 -0.29 12.57
CA GLY A 91 1.78 0.16 12.73
C GLY A 91 0.95 -0.71 13.67
N GLY A 92 1.52 -1.78 14.21
CA GLY A 92 0.81 -2.71 15.09
C GLY A 92 -0.08 -3.70 14.35
N TYR A 93 0.13 -3.88 13.05
CA TYR A 93 -0.64 -4.82 12.24
C TYR A 93 0.08 -6.16 12.11
N SER A 94 -0.68 -7.25 12.12
CA SER A 94 -0.18 -8.56 11.70
C SER A 94 -1.09 -9.12 10.62
N LEU A 95 -0.47 -9.68 9.58
CA LEU A 95 -1.22 -10.24 8.46
C LEU A 95 -1.47 -11.73 8.72
N PRO A 96 -2.68 -12.24 8.40
CA PRO A 96 -3.02 -13.65 8.61
C PRO A 96 -2.42 -14.60 7.58
N TRP A 97 -1.86 -14.07 6.51
CA TRP A 97 -1.31 -14.91 5.43
C TRP A 97 0.21 -14.98 5.48
N THR A 98 0.74 -16.08 4.95
CA THR A 98 2.17 -16.38 4.96
C THR A 98 2.92 -15.59 3.88
N ARG A 99 4.25 -15.55 4.01
CA ARG A 99 5.12 -14.99 2.97
C ARG A 99 4.98 -15.74 1.63
N GLY A 100 4.78 -17.06 1.69
CA GLY A 100 4.56 -17.87 0.49
C GLY A 100 3.27 -17.49 -0.24
N ASP A 101 2.19 -17.22 0.51
CA ASP A 101 0.92 -16.75 -0.06
C ASP A 101 1.10 -15.42 -0.77
N MET A 102 1.82 -14.49 -0.14
CA MET A 102 2.11 -13.18 -0.73
C MET A 102 2.92 -13.28 -2.02
N THR A 103 3.89 -14.20 -2.07
CA THR A 103 4.68 -14.45 -3.27
C THR A 103 3.80 -14.96 -4.41
N GLN A 104 2.83 -15.83 -4.12
CA GLN A 104 1.87 -16.29 -5.12
C GLN A 104 1.03 -15.14 -5.69
N PHE A 105 0.59 -14.21 -4.85
CA PHE A 105 -0.17 -13.05 -5.32
C PHE A 105 0.68 -12.14 -6.21
N ASP A 106 1.94 -11.91 -5.86
CA ASP A 106 2.87 -11.13 -6.70
C ASP A 106 3.09 -11.80 -8.06
N ASP A 107 3.24 -13.12 -8.09
CA ASP A 107 3.40 -13.89 -9.33
C ASP A 107 2.15 -13.81 -10.21
N LEU A 108 0.97 -13.91 -9.63
CA LEU A 108 -0.30 -13.74 -10.34
C LEU A 108 -0.39 -12.35 -10.97
N LEU A 109 -0.05 -11.31 -10.23
CA LEU A 109 -0.06 -9.94 -10.74
C LEU A 109 0.87 -9.77 -11.94
N ARG A 110 2.06 -10.36 -11.89
CA ARG A 110 2.98 -10.32 -13.02
C ARG A 110 2.38 -10.96 -14.27
N LYS A 111 1.68 -12.07 -14.13
CA LYS A 111 0.99 -12.75 -15.25
C LYS A 111 -0.11 -11.86 -15.84
N TYR A 112 -0.80 -11.07 -15.04
CA TYR A 112 -1.87 -10.20 -15.49
C TYR A 112 -1.37 -8.87 -16.07
N ARG A 113 -0.09 -8.59 -16.04
CA ARG A 113 0.48 -7.37 -16.66
C ARG A 113 0.30 -7.30 -18.17
N ALA A 114 0.10 -8.44 -18.83
CA ALA A 114 -0.21 -8.48 -20.26
C ALA A 114 -1.64 -8.04 -20.58
N LEU A 115 -2.50 -7.92 -19.58
CA LEU A 115 -3.87 -7.45 -19.74
C LEU A 115 -3.90 -5.92 -19.98
N SER A 116 -5.03 -5.44 -20.50
CA SER A 116 -5.26 -4.00 -20.59
C SER A 116 -5.21 -3.34 -19.20
N ARG A 117 -4.90 -2.04 -19.15
CA ARG A 117 -4.87 -1.32 -17.87
C ARG A 117 -6.18 -1.38 -17.09
N PRO A 118 -7.37 -1.20 -17.71
CA PRO A 118 -8.63 -1.38 -16.99
C PRO A 118 -8.78 -2.76 -16.36
N ASP A 119 -8.40 -3.81 -17.10
CA ASP A 119 -8.49 -5.19 -16.59
C ASP A 119 -7.50 -5.43 -15.45
N GLN A 120 -6.28 -4.90 -15.55
CA GLN A 120 -5.31 -4.94 -14.46
C GLN A 120 -5.86 -4.27 -13.20
N GLY A 121 -6.50 -3.12 -13.35
CA GLY A 121 -7.12 -2.41 -12.23
C GLY A 121 -8.21 -3.22 -11.55
N VAL A 122 -9.03 -3.91 -12.32
CA VAL A 122 -10.08 -4.80 -11.79
C VAL A 122 -9.47 -5.94 -10.97
N VAL A 123 -8.42 -6.60 -11.49
CA VAL A 123 -7.75 -7.70 -10.80
C VAL A 123 -7.11 -7.23 -9.49
N ARG A 124 -6.39 -6.10 -9.52
CA ARG A 124 -5.76 -5.53 -8.33
C ARG A 124 -6.81 -5.18 -7.26
N ARG A 125 -7.91 -4.57 -7.67
CA ARG A 125 -9.00 -4.19 -6.77
C ARG A 125 -9.63 -5.41 -6.12
N TRP A 126 -9.86 -6.45 -6.88
CA TRP A 126 -10.39 -7.71 -6.38
C TRP A 126 -9.43 -8.35 -5.36
N LEU A 127 -8.13 -8.38 -5.68
CA LEU A 127 -7.11 -8.91 -4.78
C LEU A 127 -7.05 -8.10 -3.48
N LEU A 128 -7.10 -6.78 -3.55
CA LEU A 128 -7.09 -5.92 -2.38
C LEU A 128 -8.26 -6.25 -1.44
N TRP A 129 -9.46 -6.38 -1.98
CA TRP A 129 -10.62 -6.73 -1.18
C TRP A 129 -10.49 -8.12 -0.56
N HIS A 130 -10.00 -9.08 -1.31
CA HIS A 130 -9.79 -10.45 -0.84
C HIS A 130 -8.76 -10.50 0.28
N LEU A 131 -7.62 -9.84 0.10
CA LEU A 131 -6.54 -9.81 1.08
C LEU A 131 -6.94 -9.15 2.39
N LEU A 132 -7.72 -8.09 2.31
CA LEU A 132 -8.16 -7.33 3.50
C LEU A 132 -9.46 -7.86 4.10
N GLY A 133 -10.05 -8.90 3.51
CA GLY A 133 -11.36 -9.41 3.94
C GLY A 133 -12.49 -8.42 3.72
N LEU A 134 -12.28 -7.42 2.86
CA LEU A 134 -13.30 -6.43 2.55
C LEU A 134 -14.30 -6.99 1.55
N GLN A 135 -15.56 -6.59 1.70
CA GLN A 135 -16.60 -6.93 0.75
C GLN A 135 -16.88 -5.72 -0.14
N PRO A 136 -17.01 -5.91 -1.46
CA PRO A 136 -17.46 -4.81 -2.31
C PRO A 136 -18.85 -4.33 -1.88
N SER A 137 -19.13 -3.03 -2.07
CA SER A 137 -20.44 -2.49 -1.75
C SER A 137 -21.53 -3.18 -2.57
N PRO A 138 -22.79 -3.25 -2.07
CA PRO A 138 -23.89 -3.86 -2.84
C PRO A 138 -24.05 -3.28 -4.25
N ALA A 139 -23.86 -1.97 -4.41
CA ALA A 139 -23.90 -1.32 -5.71
C ALA A 139 -22.82 -1.83 -6.66
N GLN A 140 -21.61 -2.11 -6.14
CA GLN A 140 -20.51 -2.66 -6.94
C GLN A 140 -20.76 -4.13 -7.30
N GLN A 141 -21.38 -4.89 -6.42
CA GLN A 141 -21.76 -6.28 -6.69
C GLN A 141 -22.80 -6.37 -7.79
N GLU A 142 -23.79 -5.50 -7.81
CA GLU A 142 -24.82 -5.43 -8.84
C GLU A 142 -24.23 -5.11 -10.22
N GLN A 143 -23.23 -4.25 -10.29
CA GLN A 143 -22.58 -3.90 -11.55
C GLN A 143 -21.75 -5.04 -12.15
N ARG A 144 -21.49 -6.10 -11.41
CA ARG A 144 -20.72 -7.27 -11.89
C ARG A 144 -21.57 -8.36 -12.52
N VAL A 145 -22.85 -8.24 -12.42
CA VAL A 145 -23.80 -9.15 -13.04
C VAL A 145 -24.15 -8.63 -14.42
#